data_5f0503b425c22bda0525739ddabe7e45
#
_entry.id   5f0503b425c22bda0525739ddabe7e45
#
_cell.length_a   1.000
_cell.length_b   1.000
_cell.length_c   1.000
_cell.angle_alpha   90.00
_cell.angle_beta   90.00
_cell.angle_gamma   90.00
#
_symmetry.space_group_name_H-M   'P 1'
#
loop_
_entity.id
_entity.type
_entity.pdbx_description
1 polymer ?
#
loop_
_entity_poly.entity_id
_entity_poly.type
_entity_poly.pdbx_seq_one_letter_code
_entity_poly.pdbx_strand_id
1 'polypeptide(L)'
;LQMIAHGGRWNGQQYLAPHTVALMTTNQVGTLHGTTLGFGLGFETTERYGANGSSSVGTFGWGGAYGSNYKVDPAEGLVIVFMINQLPSGTNVVGRFQTMIYSALVDARAMR
;
A
#
# COMPACT_ATOMS: atom_id res chain seq x y z
N LEU A 1 4.50 0.24 9.82
CA LEU A 1 4.62 0.09 8.34
C LEU A 1 6.06 0.00 7.89
N GLN A 2 6.96 0.83 8.41
CA GLN A 2 8.39 0.80 8.02
C GLN A 2 9.01 -0.60 8.19
N MET A 3 8.71 -1.29 9.28
CA MET A 3 9.18 -2.65 9.50
C MET A 3 8.71 -3.60 8.39
N ILE A 4 7.45 -3.52 7.99
CA ILE A 4 6.90 -4.32 6.87
C ILE A 4 7.57 -3.93 5.55
N ALA A 5 7.74 -2.62 5.29
CA ALA A 5 8.39 -2.11 4.08
C ALA A 5 9.84 -2.59 3.94
N HIS A 6 10.49 -2.91 5.06
CA HIS A 6 11.87 -3.40 5.11
C HIS A 6 11.97 -4.92 5.34
N GLY A 7 10.97 -5.67 4.93
CA GLY A 7 11.01 -7.14 4.99
C GLY A 7 11.01 -7.71 6.40
N GLY A 8 10.35 -7.05 7.33
CA GLY A 8 10.24 -7.48 8.71
C GLY A 8 11.34 -6.95 9.63
N ARG A 9 12.21 -6.07 9.13
CA ARG A 9 13.35 -5.55 9.86
C ARG A 9 13.20 -4.05 10.13
N TRP A 10 13.48 -3.63 11.33
CA TRP A 10 13.49 -2.22 11.69
C TRP A 10 14.54 -1.95 12.78
N ASN A 11 15.25 -0.85 12.63
CA ASN A 11 16.25 -0.38 13.59
C ASN A 11 17.27 -1.46 13.96
N GLY A 12 17.74 -2.22 12.96
CA GLY A 12 18.74 -3.27 13.14
C GLY A 12 18.22 -4.58 13.71
N GLN A 13 16.91 -4.70 13.98
CA GLN A 13 16.31 -5.88 14.58
C GLN A 13 15.30 -6.52 13.63
N GLN A 14 15.35 -7.85 13.52
CA GLN A 14 14.39 -8.63 12.75
C GLN A 14 13.19 -9.01 13.61
N TYR A 15 12.00 -8.47 13.29
CA TYR A 15 10.76 -8.73 14.02
C TYR A 15 9.94 -9.83 13.38
N LEU A 16 9.90 -9.87 12.04
CA LEU A 16 9.23 -10.90 11.26
C LEU A 16 10.21 -11.44 10.22
N ALA A 17 10.14 -12.73 9.92
CA ALA A 17 10.92 -13.29 8.84
C ALA A 17 10.52 -12.63 7.50
N PRO A 18 11.47 -12.40 6.57
CA PRO A 18 11.14 -11.85 5.25
C PRO A 18 10.08 -12.68 4.50
N HIS A 19 10.11 -13.98 4.67
CA HIS A 19 9.13 -14.90 4.08
C HIS A 19 7.72 -14.66 4.63
N THR A 20 7.59 -14.40 5.92
CA THR A 20 6.31 -14.05 6.56
C THR A 20 5.76 -12.73 6.00
N VAL A 21 6.61 -11.72 5.85
CA VAL A 21 6.22 -10.43 5.25
C VAL A 21 5.75 -10.64 3.80
N ALA A 22 6.46 -11.46 3.03
CA ALA A 22 6.08 -11.79 1.66
C ALA A 22 4.68 -12.43 1.61
N LEU A 23 4.37 -13.35 2.50
CA LEU A 23 3.03 -13.95 2.59
C LEU A 23 1.96 -12.92 2.94
N MET A 24 2.26 -12.02 3.86
CA MET A 24 1.31 -10.98 4.30
C MET A 24 0.97 -9.99 3.19
N THR A 25 1.94 -9.68 2.34
CA THR A 25 1.83 -8.62 1.32
C THR A 25 1.60 -9.13 -0.09
N THR A 26 1.40 -10.42 -0.25
CA THR A 26 1.07 -11.07 -1.53
C THR A 26 -0.40 -11.46 -1.56
N ASN A 27 -1.04 -11.35 -2.73
CA ASN A 27 -2.44 -11.76 -2.89
C ASN A 27 -2.61 -13.25 -2.56
N GLN A 28 -3.47 -13.55 -1.60
CA GLN A 28 -3.76 -14.89 -1.12
C GLN A 28 -5.16 -15.38 -1.53
N VAL A 29 -5.95 -14.55 -2.18
CA VAL A 29 -7.36 -14.81 -2.45
C VAL A 29 -7.69 -14.96 -3.95
N GLY A 30 -6.67 -14.98 -4.81
CA GLY A 30 -6.87 -15.07 -6.25
C GLY A 30 -7.72 -13.91 -6.77
N THR A 31 -8.86 -14.19 -7.38
CA THR A 31 -9.77 -13.18 -7.94
C THR A 31 -11.00 -12.89 -7.05
N LEU A 32 -11.03 -13.41 -5.83
CA LEU A 32 -12.18 -13.20 -4.93
C LEU A 32 -12.38 -11.74 -4.54
N HIS A 33 -11.30 -10.93 -4.53
CA HIS A 33 -11.34 -9.50 -4.23
C HIS A 33 -11.36 -8.65 -5.52
N GLY A 34 -11.43 -9.26 -6.69
CA GLY A 34 -11.42 -8.61 -8.00
C GLY A 34 -10.26 -9.10 -8.87
N THR A 35 -10.18 -8.56 -10.09
CA THR A 35 -9.14 -8.94 -11.06
C THR A 35 -7.93 -8.00 -11.08
N THR A 36 -8.04 -6.85 -10.45
CA THR A 36 -7.01 -5.80 -10.46
C THR A 36 -6.44 -5.51 -9.09
N LEU A 37 -7.17 -5.88 -8.05
CA LEU A 37 -6.79 -5.81 -6.65
C LEU A 37 -6.88 -7.20 -6.04
N GLY A 38 -6.02 -7.47 -5.07
CA GLY A 38 -6.04 -8.70 -4.30
C GLY A 38 -6.07 -8.40 -2.80
N PHE A 39 -5.90 -9.43 -2.00
CA PHE A 39 -5.84 -9.30 -0.55
C PHE A 39 -4.83 -10.29 0.01
N GLY A 40 -3.91 -9.78 0.81
CA GLY A 40 -2.94 -10.59 1.53
C GLY A 40 -3.45 -10.95 2.93
N LEU A 41 -2.56 -10.99 3.90
CA LEU A 41 -2.93 -11.23 5.29
C LEU A 41 -3.03 -9.88 6.01
N GLY A 42 -4.19 -9.23 5.87
CA GLY A 42 -4.50 -7.94 6.47
C GLY A 42 -4.25 -6.71 5.59
N PHE A 43 -3.82 -6.90 4.34
CA PHE A 43 -3.58 -5.81 3.40
C PHE A 43 -4.26 -6.08 2.06
N GLU A 44 -4.90 -5.06 1.49
CA GLU A 44 -5.28 -5.06 0.09
C GLU A 44 -4.02 -4.89 -0.76
N THR A 45 -3.92 -5.64 -1.86
CA THR A 45 -2.76 -5.62 -2.75
C THR A 45 -3.13 -5.11 -4.13
N THR A 46 -2.20 -4.43 -4.80
CA THR A 46 -2.37 -3.93 -6.15
C THR A 46 -1.74 -4.91 -7.14
N GLU A 47 -2.59 -5.54 -7.96
CA GLU A 47 -2.19 -6.59 -8.90
C GLU A 47 -1.93 -6.06 -10.31
N ARG A 48 -2.48 -4.89 -10.64
CA ARG A 48 -2.32 -4.27 -11.96
C ARG A 48 -2.07 -2.77 -11.83
N TYR A 49 -1.14 -2.24 -12.62
CA TYR A 49 -0.89 -0.80 -12.67
C TYR A 49 -2.15 -0.04 -13.08
N GLY A 50 -2.41 1.06 -12.42
CA GLY A 50 -3.61 1.88 -12.64
C GLY A 50 -4.85 1.42 -11.88
N ALA A 51 -4.83 0.24 -11.27
CA ALA A 51 -5.98 -0.27 -10.50
C ALA A 51 -6.23 0.52 -9.22
N ASN A 52 -5.19 1.10 -8.66
CA ASN A 52 -5.23 1.83 -7.40
C ASN A 52 -4.49 3.18 -7.55
N GLY A 53 -5.01 4.01 -8.48
CA GLY A 53 -4.40 5.28 -8.82
C GLY A 53 -3.03 5.11 -9.47
N SER A 54 -2.06 5.91 -9.04
CA SER A 54 -0.69 5.88 -9.58
C SER A 54 0.24 4.92 -8.84
N SER A 55 -0.29 4.10 -7.92
CA SER A 55 0.55 3.16 -7.16
C SER A 55 1.08 2.03 -8.04
N SER A 56 2.26 1.57 -7.69
CA SER A 56 2.94 0.48 -8.38
C SER A 56 2.26 -0.86 -8.12
N VAL A 57 2.44 -1.82 -9.01
CA VAL A 57 2.10 -3.22 -8.74
C VAL A 57 2.91 -3.69 -7.53
N GLY A 58 2.26 -4.42 -6.63
CA GLY A 58 2.86 -4.84 -5.38
C GLY A 58 2.66 -3.87 -4.21
N THR A 59 2.05 -2.71 -4.45
CA THR A 59 1.62 -1.81 -3.37
C THR A 59 0.58 -2.52 -2.51
N PHE A 60 0.68 -2.33 -1.21
CA PHE A 60 -0.28 -2.89 -0.26
C PHE A 60 -0.68 -1.85 0.79
N GLY A 61 -1.87 -2.01 1.34
CA GLY A 61 -2.39 -1.09 2.35
C GLY A 61 -3.82 -1.43 2.75
N TRP A 62 -4.42 -0.57 3.53
CA TRP A 62 -5.82 -0.67 3.93
C TRP A 62 -6.33 0.69 4.39
N GLY A 63 -7.61 0.75 4.69
CA GLY A 63 -8.26 1.95 5.20
C GLY A 63 -9.12 1.67 6.42
N GLY A 64 -9.60 2.73 7.04
CA GLY A 64 -10.49 2.68 8.18
C GLY A 64 -11.85 3.33 7.89
N ALA A 65 -12.85 3.01 8.71
CA ALA A 65 -14.22 3.52 8.55
C ALA A 65 -14.31 5.05 8.62
N TYR A 66 -13.40 5.68 9.35
CA TYR A 66 -13.37 7.14 9.52
C TYR A 66 -12.49 7.85 8.47
N GLY A 67 -12.09 7.14 7.41
CA GLY A 67 -11.41 7.71 6.26
C GLY A 67 -9.88 7.69 6.30
N SER A 68 -9.27 7.27 7.40
CA SER A 68 -7.83 7.08 7.46
C SER A 68 -7.39 5.99 6.49
N ASN A 69 -6.22 6.17 5.89
CA ASN A 69 -5.70 5.26 4.87
C ASN A 69 -4.18 5.20 4.95
N TYR A 70 -3.63 4.06 4.59
CA TYR A 70 -2.19 3.92 4.44
C TYR A 70 -1.86 3.02 3.26
N LYS A 71 -0.71 3.26 2.65
CA LYS A 71 -0.13 2.44 1.59
C LYS A 71 1.37 2.30 1.79
N VAL A 72 1.88 1.16 1.41
CA VAL A 72 3.31 0.92 1.24
C VAL A 72 3.53 0.55 -0.22
N ASP A 73 4.40 1.30 -0.88
CA ASP A 73 4.81 1.05 -2.26
C ASP A 73 6.28 0.64 -2.26
N PRO A 74 6.58 -0.68 -2.27
CA PRO A 74 7.95 -1.15 -2.20
C PRO A 74 8.78 -0.79 -3.43
N ALA A 75 8.15 -0.69 -4.60
CA ALA A 75 8.84 -0.36 -5.85
C ALA A 75 9.39 1.07 -5.82
N GLU A 76 8.65 2.01 -5.24
CA GLU A 76 9.08 3.40 -5.08
C GLU A 76 9.77 3.68 -3.74
N GLY A 77 9.70 2.73 -2.79
CA GLY A 77 10.24 2.91 -1.45
C GLY A 77 9.43 3.89 -0.60
N LEU A 78 8.11 3.93 -0.82
CA LEU A 78 7.22 4.87 -0.15
C LEU A 78 6.39 4.20 0.94
N VAL A 79 6.22 4.92 2.04
CA VAL A 79 5.18 4.66 3.05
C VAL A 79 4.32 5.91 3.11
N ILE A 80 3.04 5.77 2.81
CA ILE A 80 2.08 6.88 2.76
C ILE A 80 1.06 6.65 3.85
N VAL A 81 0.86 7.64 4.73
CA VAL A 81 -0.14 7.59 5.80
C VAL A 81 -0.99 8.84 5.72
N PHE A 82 -2.30 8.66 5.66
CA PHE A 82 -3.28 9.74 5.70
C PHE A 82 -4.20 9.54 6.89
N MET A 83 -4.17 10.49 7.82
CA MET A 83 -4.94 10.43 9.06
C MET A 83 -6.08 11.45 9.00
N ILE A 84 -7.30 10.95 9.07
CA ILE A 84 -8.52 11.77 9.11
C ILE A 84 -9.55 11.11 10.03
N ASN A 85 -10.42 11.89 10.61
CA ASN A 85 -11.51 11.41 11.44
C ASN A 85 -12.83 12.00 10.93
N GLN A 86 -13.41 11.33 9.94
CA GLN A 86 -14.66 11.77 9.30
C GLN A 86 -15.57 10.58 9.00
N LEU A 87 -16.82 10.70 9.39
CA LEU A 87 -17.86 9.71 9.10
C LEU A 87 -19.14 10.41 8.64
N PRO A 88 -19.72 10.06 7.48
CA PRO A 88 -19.23 9.13 6.47
C PRO A 88 -17.98 9.68 5.76
N SER A 89 -17.09 8.77 5.33
CA SER A 89 -15.83 9.11 4.68
C SER A 89 -15.95 9.22 3.15
N GLY A 90 -17.04 9.81 2.68
CA GLY A 90 -17.38 9.89 1.24
C GLY A 90 -16.60 10.92 0.43
N THR A 91 -15.43 11.37 0.89
CA THR A 91 -14.60 12.35 0.17
C THR A 91 -13.55 11.69 -0.70
N ASN A 92 -13.09 12.40 -1.74
CA ASN A 92 -11.98 11.97 -2.62
C ASN A 92 -10.61 12.51 -2.16
N VAL A 93 -10.52 13.03 -0.94
CA VAL A 93 -9.31 13.69 -0.43
C VAL A 93 -8.13 12.73 -0.37
N VAL A 94 -8.35 11.47 0.06
CA VAL A 94 -7.28 10.45 0.13
C VAL A 94 -6.70 10.19 -1.26
N GLY A 95 -7.55 9.95 -2.25
CA GLY A 95 -7.12 9.70 -3.63
C GLY A 95 -6.34 10.88 -4.21
N ARG A 96 -6.81 12.11 -3.98
CA ARG A 96 -6.13 13.33 -4.41
C ARG A 96 -4.77 13.50 -3.73
N PHE A 97 -4.72 13.28 -2.43
CA PHE A 97 -3.47 13.33 -1.66
C PHE A 97 -2.44 12.34 -2.20
N GLN A 98 -2.84 11.11 -2.43
CA GLN A 98 -1.95 10.08 -2.97
C GLN A 98 -1.49 10.42 -4.39
N THR A 99 -2.37 10.92 -5.25
CA THR A 99 -2.01 11.39 -6.60
C THR A 99 -0.97 12.50 -6.55
N MET A 100 -1.12 13.44 -5.63
CA MET A 100 -0.15 14.53 -5.46
C MET A 100 1.22 14.02 -5.02
N ILE A 101 1.27 13.01 -4.14
CA ILE A 101 2.53 12.40 -3.72
C ILE A 101 3.25 11.79 -4.93
N TYR A 102 2.56 10.95 -5.71
CA TYR A 102 3.17 10.33 -6.89
C TYR A 102 3.59 11.36 -7.93
N SER A 103 2.82 12.44 -8.08
CA SER A 103 3.15 13.53 -8.99
C SER A 103 4.39 14.32 -8.55
N ALA A 104 4.76 14.27 -7.28
CA ALA A 104 5.93 14.93 -6.74
C ALA A 104 7.21 14.09 -6.85
N LEU A 105 7.13 12.83 -7.28
CA LEU A 105 8.31 11.99 -7.45
C LEU A 105 9.11 12.47 -8.66
N VAL A 106 10.35 12.86 -8.40
CA VAL A 106 11.29 13.32 -9.45
C VAL A 106 11.88 12.13 -10.19
N ASP A 107 11.98 10.99 -9.51
CA ASP A 107 12.64 9.78 -9.99
C ASP A 107 11.78 8.56 -9.68
N ALA A 108 10.95 8.21 -10.66
CA ALA A 108 10.02 7.09 -10.54
C ALA A 108 10.77 5.75 -10.69
N ARG A 109 11.12 5.13 -9.59
CA ARG A 109 11.89 3.87 -9.57
C ARG A 109 11.13 2.72 -10.25
N ALA A 110 9.82 2.67 -10.08
CA ALA A 110 8.97 1.64 -10.67
C ALA A 110 8.89 1.73 -12.21
N MET A 111 9.27 2.86 -12.78
CA MET A 111 9.24 3.11 -14.23
C MET A 111 10.58 2.84 -14.92
N ARG A 112 11.59 2.40 -14.18
CA ARG A 112 12.94 2.13 -14.70
C ARG A 112 13.10 0.76 -15.31
#